data_b671729c26a5dbce35530a1a53e76377
#
_entry.id   b671729c26a5dbce35530a1a53e76377
#
_cell.length_a   1.000
_cell.length_b   1.000
_cell.length_c   1.000
_cell.angle_alpha   90.00
_cell.angle_beta   90.00
_cell.angle_gamma   90.00
#
_symmetry.space_group_name_H-M   'P 1'
#
loop_
_entity.id
_entity.type
_entity.pdbx_description
1 polymer ?
#
loop_
_entity_poly.entity_id
_entity_poly.type
_entity_poly.pdbx_seq_one_letter_code
_entity_poly.pdbx_strand_id
1 'polypeptide(L)' 'DGYWDNIENCKMAASECNGMKDLMSKHGGAYNAIRRNKWKEIIKNVFKENKKDNG' A
#
# COMPACT_ATOMS: atom_id res chain seq x y z
N ASP A 1 5.03 -16.96 3.34
CA ASP A 1 5.30 -16.59 4.30
C ASP A 1 4.63 -15.54 4.93
N GLY A 2 3.73 -14.90 4.83
CA GLY A 2 2.95 -14.00 5.60
C GLY A 2 3.53 -12.64 5.83
N TYR A 3 4.59 -12.30 5.13
CA TYR A 3 5.15 -10.98 5.32
C TYR A 3 4.11 -9.91 5.03
N TRP A 4 3.37 -10.08 3.93
CA TRP A 4 2.37 -9.09 3.55
C TRP A 4 1.04 -9.28 4.26
N ASP A 5 0.92 -10.29 5.10
CA ASP A 5 -0.30 -10.46 5.88
C ASP A 5 -0.31 -9.49 7.06
N ASN A 6 0.74 -8.72 7.22
CA ASN A 6 0.81 -7.72 8.26
C ASN A 6 0.55 -6.37 7.62
N ILE A 7 -0.51 -5.69 8.04
CA ILE A 7 -0.90 -4.44 7.42
C ILE A 7 0.18 -3.36 7.56
N GLU A 8 0.97 -3.43 8.62
CA GLU A 8 2.04 -2.46 8.80
C GLU A 8 3.06 -2.56 7.67
N ASN A 9 3.36 -3.80 7.27
CA ASN A 9 4.31 -3.99 6.18
C ASN A 9 3.74 -3.45 4.88
N CYS A 10 2.45 -3.63 4.66
CA CYS A 10 1.79 -3.12 3.48
C CYS A 10 1.79 -1.60 3.48
N LYS A 11 1.57 -1.01 4.63
CA LYS A 11 1.57 0.45 4.75
C LYS A 11 2.96 1.01 4.44
N MET A 12 3.99 0.35 4.93
CA MET A 12 5.33 0.82 4.66
C MET A 12 5.66 0.76 3.18
N ALA A 13 5.27 -0.34 2.54
CA ALA A 13 5.50 -0.46 1.11
C ALA A 13 4.74 0.62 0.35
N ALA A 14 3.51 0.88 0.77
CA ALA A 14 2.69 1.89 0.11
C ALA A 14 3.30 3.27 0.27
N SER A 15 3.91 3.52 1.42
CA SER A 15 4.49 4.85 1.65
C SER A 15 5.65 5.14 0.71
N GLU A 16 6.21 4.10 0.10
CA GLU A 16 7.30 4.29 -0.83
C GLU A 16 6.81 4.37 -2.26
N CYS A 17 5.52 4.24 -2.47
CA CYS A 17 4.97 4.22 -3.81
C CYS A 17 4.08 5.42 -4.05
N ASN A 18 3.81 5.69 -5.31
CA ASN A 18 3.00 6.86 -5.67
C ASN A 18 1.53 6.54 -5.81
N GLY A 19 1.15 5.31 -5.74
CA GLY A 19 -0.25 4.93 -5.88
C GLY A 19 -0.37 3.43 -5.97
N MET A 20 -1.61 2.96 -6.10
CA MET A 20 -1.85 1.53 -6.15
C MET A 20 -1.19 0.86 -7.33
N LYS A 21 -1.19 1.53 -8.48
CA LYS A 21 -0.56 0.97 -9.64
C LYS A 21 0.93 0.79 -9.43
N ASP A 22 1.56 1.78 -8.83
CA ASP A 22 2.97 1.73 -8.52
C ASP A 22 3.25 0.63 -7.52
N LEU A 23 2.38 0.51 -6.52
CA LEU A 23 2.53 -0.51 -5.50
C LEU A 23 2.41 -1.90 -6.13
N MET A 24 1.46 -2.08 -7.03
CA MET A 24 1.27 -3.36 -7.68
C MET A 24 2.51 -3.73 -8.49
N SER A 25 3.13 -2.75 -9.10
CA SER A 25 4.29 -2.99 -9.91
C SER A 25 5.52 -3.32 -9.09
N LYS A 26 5.72 -2.60 -8.01
CA LYS A 26 6.90 -2.79 -7.18
C LYS A 26 6.74 -3.87 -6.13
N HIS A 27 5.55 -4.02 -5.59
CA HIS A 27 5.30 -4.98 -4.53
C HIS A 27 3.99 -5.70 -4.80
N GLY A 28 4.00 -6.56 -5.81
CA GLY A 28 2.79 -7.28 -6.19
C GLY A 28 2.20 -8.11 -5.05
N GLY A 29 3.06 -8.68 -4.22
CA GLY A 29 2.57 -9.46 -3.10
C GLY A 29 1.79 -8.64 -2.11
N ALA A 30 2.27 -7.40 -1.87
CA ALA A 30 1.57 -6.50 -0.97
C ALA A 30 0.21 -6.12 -1.56
N TYR A 31 0.19 -5.85 -2.85
CA TYR A 31 -1.05 -5.49 -3.52
C TYR A 31 -2.08 -6.61 -3.39
N ASN A 32 -1.65 -7.86 -3.61
CA ASN A 32 -2.54 -8.99 -3.49
C ASN A 32 -3.07 -9.14 -2.07
N ALA A 33 -2.22 -8.96 -1.07
CA ALA A 33 -2.64 -9.08 0.32
C ALA A 33 -3.64 -7.99 0.67
N ILE A 34 -3.41 -6.78 0.17
CA ILE A 34 -4.30 -5.66 0.42
C ILE A 34 -5.69 -5.97 -0.15
N ARG A 35 -5.74 -6.51 -1.35
CA ARG A 35 -7.02 -6.87 -1.94
C ARG A 35 -7.69 -7.99 -1.18
N ARG A 36 -6.92 -9.00 -0.84
CA ARG A 36 -7.47 -10.16 -0.16
C ARG A 36 -8.03 -9.82 1.20
N ASN A 37 -7.37 -8.94 1.93
CA ASN A 37 -7.78 -8.57 3.26
C ASN A 37 -8.66 -7.33 3.30
N LYS A 38 -9.00 -6.80 2.15
CA LYS A 38 -9.86 -5.63 2.04
C LYS A 38 -9.27 -4.41 2.74
N TRP A 39 -8.00 -4.22 2.60
CA TRP A 39 -7.31 -3.09 3.20
C TRP A 39 -7.16 -1.92 2.23
N LYS A 40 -7.85 -1.97 1.09
CA LYS A 40 -7.71 -0.93 0.09
C LYS A 40 -7.94 0.46 0.61
N GLU A 41 -8.99 0.64 1.39
CA GLU A 41 -9.30 1.96 1.93
C GLU A 41 -8.18 2.47 2.81
N ILE A 42 -7.64 1.61 3.65
CA ILE A 42 -6.58 1.99 4.55
C ILE A 42 -5.35 2.41 3.77
N ILE A 43 -5.01 1.64 2.76
CA ILE A 43 -3.83 1.92 1.96
C ILE A 43 -4.01 3.19 1.14
N LYS A 44 -5.22 3.43 0.66
CA LYS A 44 -5.50 4.65 -0.08
C LYS A 44 -5.24 5.88 0.79
N ASN A 45 -5.55 5.77 2.07
CA ASN A 45 -5.29 6.87 2.98
C ASN A 45 -3.80 7.11 3.15
N VAL A 46 -3.00 6.05 3.09
CA VAL A 46 -1.55 6.22 3.16
C VAL A 46 -1.06 7.03 1.97
N PHE A 47 -1.57 6.72 0.78
CA PHE A 47 -1.19 7.49 -0.40
C PHE A 47 -1.62 8.94 -0.28
N LYS A 48 -2.82 9.16 0.27
CA LYS A 48 -3.29 10.50 0.44
C LYS A 48 -2.40 11.29 1.34
N GLU A 49 -1.99 10.71 2.44
CA GLU A 49 -1.13 11.41 3.35
C GLU A 49 0.23 11.68 2.78
N ASN A 50 0.72 10.75 1.97
CA ASN A 50 2.00 10.94 1.38
C ASN A 50 2.02 12.03 0.35
N LYS A 51 0.88 12.34 -0.25
CA LYS A 51 0.87 13.32 -1.22
C LYS A 51 0.57 14.63 -0.73
N LYS A 52 0.60 14.89 0.46
CA LYS A 52 0.20 16.06 0.95
C LYS A 52 1.01 17.18 0.55
N ASP A 53 1.86 17.22 0.15
CA ASP A 53 2.51 18.26 -0.06
C ASP A 53 2.22 18.96 -1.06
N ASN A 54 2.11 19.09 -1.55
CA ASN A 54 2.00 19.68 -2.41
C ASN A 54 1.89 20.67 -2.47
N GLY A 55 1.93 20.80 -2.05
CA GLY A 55 1.86 21.85 -2.25
C GLY A 55 1.88 22.48 -2.89
#